data_72919049cca3af73833ec4b5b7c9e7d9
#
_entry.id   72919049cca3af73833ec4b5b7c9e7d9
#
_cell.length_a   1.000
_cell.length_b   1.000
_cell.length_c   1.000
_cell.angle_alpha   90.00
_cell.angle_beta   90.00
_cell.angle_gamma   90.00
#
_symmetry.space_group_name_H-M   'P 1'
#
loop_
_entity.id
_entity.type
_entity.pdbx_description
1 polymer ?
#
loop_
_entity_poly.entity_id
_entity_poly.type
_entity_poly.pdbx_seq_one_letter_code
_entity_poly.pdbx_strand_id
1 'polypeptide(L)'
;VSSLAKALHYAHENGVLHLDIKPTNIMIDRQGTVKLADFGMATLASAAGYGGARGGTVGYMPPEQVEGMLVDERADIFSLAVVLRQALTGVNVFAGRTAKESLDHIYKGPKIPLLKEDPEVPFAVDAALTQALSPEPSMRQGSVSEFAQEIVTPLGGEKQGEKSLKSLVEQSEEEETETWDVKHLPLSIRFPWLPSVAVRGVSALVTGVLLAQLFQLIAPESLTFIVVGSLVGAAAAALWTPLGSALVIACAVYALASISPTSTSFPFATLVTLVSVIWWAFAGRVSKFSSINCLLGALLPAPVSAPALVSATMRPLPAVLTGAFSFLFGTLFTRGISLGHAPYLLF
;
A
#
# COMPACT_ATOMS: atom_id res chain seq x y z
N VAL A 1 -27.66 3.57 15.28
CA VAL A 1 -27.29 3.97 16.65
C VAL A 1 -27.35 2.77 17.58
N SER A 2 -28.50 2.11 17.71
CA SER A 2 -28.74 1.01 18.66
C SER A 2 -27.66 -0.10 18.59
N SER A 3 -27.34 -0.60 17.40
CA SER A 3 -26.34 -1.66 17.20
C SER A 3 -24.93 -1.22 17.63
N LEU A 4 -24.53 0.03 17.32
CA LEU A 4 -23.25 0.58 17.75
C LEU A 4 -23.17 0.76 19.26
N ALA A 5 -24.24 1.28 19.85
CA ALA A 5 -24.32 1.47 21.31
C ALA A 5 -24.26 0.13 22.06
N LYS A 6 -24.94 -0.93 21.56
CA LYS A 6 -24.87 -2.28 22.13
C LYS A 6 -23.44 -2.83 22.08
N ALA A 7 -22.73 -2.64 20.93
CA ALA A 7 -21.34 -3.08 20.78
C ALA A 7 -20.38 -2.34 21.73
N LEU A 8 -20.52 -1.01 21.85
CA LEU A 8 -19.71 -0.20 22.75
C LEU A 8 -20.03 -0.49 24.22
N HIS A 9 -21.32 -0.64 24.58
CA HIS A 9 -21.71 -1.00 25.93
C HIS A 9 -21.06 -2.32 26.37
N TYR A 10 -21.12 -3.35 25.52
CA TYR A 10 -20.45 -4.61 25.79
C TYR A 10 -18.93 -4.44 25.97
N ALA A 11 -18.28 -3.63 25.13
CA ALA A 11 -16.86 -3.35 25.27
C ALA A 11 -16.53 -2.62 26.58
N HIS A 12 -17.32 -1.59 26.94
CA HIS A 12 -17.14 -0.81 28.17
C HIS A 12 -17.35 -1.65 29.42
N GLU A 13 -18.35 -2.53 29.45
CA GLU A 13 -18.54 -3.49 30.56
C GLU A 13 -17.36 -4.45 30.76
N ASN A 14 -16.62 -4.73 29.67
CA ASN A 14 -15.39 -5.52 29.72
C ASN A 14 -14.13 -4.66 29.88
N GLY A 15 -14.28 -3.39 30.21
CA GLY A 15 -13.18 -2.48 30.44
C GLY A 15 -12.40 -2.09 29.17
N VAL A 16 -13.01 -2.18 27.99
CA VAL A 16 -12.37 -1.86 26.71
C VAL A 16 -12.96 -0.57 26.13
N LEU A 17 -12.12 0.42 25.86
CA LEU A 17 -12.48 1.64 25.15
C LEU A 17 -12.06 1.52 23.69
N HIS A 18 -12.86 2.03 22.74
CA HIS A 18 -12.58 1.94 21.30
C HIS A 18 -11.58 3.00 20.83
N LEU A 19 -11.79 4.28 21.19
CA LEU A 19 -10.93 5.45 20.97
C LEU A 19 -10.64 5.86 19.50
N ASP A 20 -11.22 5.18 18.52
CA ASP A 20 -11.11 5.55 17.08
C ASP A 20 -12.44 5.34 16.34
N ILE A 21 -13.55 5.80 16.92
CA ILE A 21 -14.86 5.73 16.28
C ILE A 21 -14.93 6.78 15.16
N LYS A 22 -15.18 6.31 13.93
CA LYS A 22 -15.28 7.11 12.72
C LYS A 22 -16.10 6.37 11.66
N PRO A 23 -16.59 7.04 10.61
CA PRO A 23 -17.41 6.38 9.58
C PRO A 23 -16.73 5.17 8.91
N THR A 24 -15.42 5.21 8.69
CA THR A 24 -14.69 4.10 8.04
C THR A 24 -14.60 2.84 8.91
N ASN A 25 -14.82 2.95 10.21
CA ASN A 25 -14.85 1.82 11.16
C ASN A 25 -16.28 1.33 11.42
N ILE A 26 -17.28 1.91 10.75
CA ILE A 26 -18.68 1.50 10.83
C ILE A 26 -19.04 0.81 9.52
N MET A 27 -19.34 -0.47 9.60
CA MET A 27 -19.69 -1.31 8.47
C MET A 27 -21.19 -1.61 8.46
N ILE A 28 -21.77 -1.67 7.29
CA ILE A 28 -23.16 -2.07 7.09
C ILE A 28 -23.13 -3.31 6.19
N ASP A 29 -23.73 -4.41 6.66
CA ASP A 29 -23.81 -5.62 5.86
C ASP A 29 -25.05 -5.59 4.92
N ARG A 30 -25.12 -6.58 4.02
CA ARG A 30 -26.23 -6.70 3.04
C ARG A 30 -27.61 -6.85 3.65
N GLN A 31 -27.70 -7.20 4.92
CA GLN A 31 -28.95 -7.28 5.66
C GLN A 31 -29.35 -5.95 6.29
N GLY A 32 -28.50 -4.91 6.17
CA GLY A 32 -28.69 -3.60 6.81
C GLY A 32 -28.21 -3.57 8.28
N THR A 33 -27.51 -4.61 8.74
CA THR A 33 -26.97 -4.66 10.11
C THR A 33 -25.71 -3.82 10.21
N VAL A 34 -25.69 -2.92 11.20
CA VAL A 34 -24.54 -2.03 11.46
C VAL A 34 -23.59 -2.68 12.45
N LYS A 35 -22.31 -2.73 12.10
CA LYS A 35 -21.23 -3.31 12.91
C LYS A 35 -20.11 -2.30 13.13
N LEU A 36 -19.54 -2.29 14.34
CA LEU A 36 -18.34 -1.53 14.66
C LEU A 36 -17.12 -2.42 14.46
N ALA A 37 -16.17 -1.94 13.70
CA ALA A 37 -14.95 -2.65 13.35
C ALA A 37 -13.71 -1.88 13.86
N ASP A 38 -12.55 -2.55 13.84
CA ASP A 38 -11.24 -1.98 14.11
C ASP A 38 -11.06 -1.44 15.53
N PHE A 39 -11.07 -2.35 16.51
CA PHE A 39 -10.64 -2.08 17.87
C PHE A 39 -9.09 -1.98 17.99
N GLY A 40 -8.40 -1.61 16.89
CA GLY A 40 -6.94 -1.57 16.83
C GLY A 40 -6.29 -0.54 17.76
N MET A 41 -7.03 0.49 18.15
CA MET A 41 -6.61 1.49 19.15
C MET A 41 -7.20 1.21 20.52
N ALA A 42 -7.98 0.12 20.66
CA ALA A 42 -8.64 -0.20 21.92
C ALA A 42 -7.65 -0.35 23.08
N THR A 43 -7.95 0.31 24.16
CA THR A 43 -7.14 0.30 25.38
C THR A 43 -7.94 -0.32 26.51
N LEU A 44 -7.31 -1.25 27.24
CA LEU A 44 -7.92 -1.81 28.44
C LEU A 44 -8.01 -0.73 29.52
N ALA A 45 -9.19 -0.57 30.08
CA ALA A 45 -9.43 0.23 31.27
C ALA A 45 -8.68 -0.39 32.44
N SER A 46 -7.40 -0.07 32.65
CA SER A 46 -6.65 -0.56 33.80
C SER A 46 -6.86 0.37 35.00
N ALA A 47 -6.88 -0.21 36.19
CA ALA A 47 -7.03 0.51 37.46
C ALA A 47 -5.90 1.53 37.79
N ALA A 48 -4.92 1.68 36.89
CA ALA A 48 -3.74 2.52 37.03
C ALA A 48 -3.82 3.88 36.33
N GLY A 49 -4.97 4.23 35.71
CA GLY A 49 -5.16 5.50 35.03
C GLY A 49 -4.53 5.54 33.65
N TYR A 50 -5.29 5.98 32.62
CA TYR A 50 -4.86 6.06 31.23
C TYR A 50 -4.05 7.31 31.00
N GLY A 51 -2.75 7.21 31.17
CA GLY A 51 -1.83 8.19 30.64
C GLY A 51 -1.53 7.89 29.18
N GLY A 52 -2.11 8.65 28.23
CA GLY A 52 -1.57 8.81 26.91
C GLY A 52 -2.09 7.88 25.80
N ALA A 53 -3.38 7.68 25.66
CA ALA A 53 -3.97 7.23 24.39
C ALA A 53 -3.77 8.30 23.30
N ARG A 54 -2.55 8.40 22.77
CA ARG A 54 -2.15 9.33 21.69
C ARG A 54 -2.41 8.72 20.31
N GLY A 55 -3.62 8.33 20.04
CA GLY A 55 -4.00 7.81 18.74
C GLY A 55 -5.45 8.17 18.48
N GLY A 56 -5.87 8.08 17.22
CA GLY A 56 -7.23 8.38 16.81
C GLY A 56 -7.25 9.26 15.56
N THR A 57 -8.45 9.52 15.06
CA THR A 57 -8.64 10.24 13.81
C THR A 57 -9.03 11.69 14.09
N VAL A 58 -8.25 12.64 13.54
CA VAL A 58 -8.54 14.08 13.66
C VAL A 58 -9.96 14.39 13.22
N GLY A 59 -10.68 15.18 14.00
CA GLY A 59 -12.07 15.53 13.75
C GLY A 59 -13.09 14.64 14.48
N TYR A 60 -12.66 13.49 15.03
CA TYR A 60 -13.53 12.59 15.81
C TYR A 60 -13.06 12.42 17.25
N MET A 61 -11.79 12.72 17.54
CA MET A 61 -11.22 12.63 18.89
C MET A 61 -11.79 13.71 19.80
N PRO A 62 -12.18 13.38 21.04
CA PRO A 62 -12.55 14.36 22.04
C PRO A 62 -11.33 15.13 22.60
N PRO A 63 -11.54 16.29 23.24
CA PRO A 63 -10.46 17.14 23.75
C PRO A 63 -9.48 16.39 24.67
N GLU A 64 -9.97 15.62 25.63
CA GLU A 64 -9.15 14.87 26.59
C GLU A 64 -8.21 13.85 25.90
N GLN A 65 -8.64 13.26 24.78
CA GLN A 65 -7.80 12.35 24.00
C GLN A 65 -6.74 13.12 23.22
N VAL A 66 -7.09 14.25 22.61
CA VAL A 66 -6.14 15.12 21.86
C VAL A 66 -5.08 15.68 22.80
N GLU A 67 -5.45 16.08 24.00
CA GLU A 67 -4.58 16.67 25.03
C GLU A 67 -3.79 15.61 25.81
N GLY A 68 -4.09 14.30 25.60
CA GLY A 68 -3.42 13.21 26.30
C GLY A 68 -3.77 13.12 27.77
N MET A 69 -4.97 13.57 28.13
CA MET A 69 -5.53 13.45 29.47
C MET A 69 -6.08 12.04 29.71
N LEU A 70 -6.61 11.80 30.92
CA LEU A 70 -7.30 10.55 31.24
C LEU A 70 -8.59 10.45 30.42
N VAL A 71 -8.78 9.30 29.76
CA VAL A 71 -9.98 9.01 28.97
C VAL A 71 -10.81 7.91 29.64
N ASP A 72 -12.12 8.03 29.54
CA ASP A 72 -13.10 7.03 29.96
C ASP A 72 -14.09 6.74 28.83
N GLU A 73 -15.17 6.00 29.10
CA GLU A 73 -16.21 5.65 28.12
C GLU A 73 -16.86 6.85 27.44
N ARG A 74 -16.81 8.03 28.06
CA ARG A 74 -17.35 9.28 27.52
C ARG A 74 -16.56 9.80 26.32
N ALA A 75 -15.33 9.35 26.14
CA ALA A 75 -14.55 9.61 24.91
C ALA A 75 -15.20 8.95 23.70
N ASP A 76 -15.64 7.69 23.84
CA ASP A 76 -16.34 6.97 22.78
C ASP A 76 -17.73 7.56 22.51
N ILE A 77 -18.44 8.04 23.53
CA ILE A 77 -19.73 8.76 23.40
C ILE A 77 -19.56 10.01 22.54
N PHE A 78 -18.53 10.83 22.82
CA PHE A 78 -18.21 12.01 22.00
C PHE A 78 -17.98 11.64 20.54
N SER A 79 -17.11 10.68 20.27
CA SER A 79 -16.76 10.24 18.91
C SER A 79 -17.99 9.69 18.16
N LEU A 80 -18.84 8.91 18.85
CA LEU A 80 -20.10 8.42 18.28
C LEU A 80 -21.06 9.57 17.98
N ALA A 81 -21.17 10.57 18.84
CA ALA A 81 -22.00 11.75 18.61
C ALA A 81 -21.53 12.58 17.40
N VAL A 82 -20.20 12.72 17.20
CA VAL A 82 -19.64 13.35 15.99
C VAL A 82 -20.07 12.61 14.73
N VAL A 83 -19.96 11.28 14.74
CA VAL A 83 -20.37 10.44 13.59
C VAL A 83 -21.87 10.57 13.33
N LEU A 84 -22.71 10.58 14.37
CA LEU A 84 -24.14 10.72 14.21
C LEU A 84 -24.53 12.10 13.68
N ARG A 85 -23.93 13.17 14.18
CA ARG A 85 -24.15 14.50 13.64
C ARG A 85 -23.74 14.57 12.17
N GLN A 86 -22.58 14.01 11.81
CA GLN A 86 -22.14 13.94 10.44
C GLN A 86 -23.12 13.13 9.56
N ALA A 87 -23.68 12.04 10.06
CA ALA A 87 -24.64 11.24 9.33
C ALA A 87 -25.94 12.01 9.05
N LEU A 88 -26.37 12.90 9.96
CA LEU A 88 -27.56 13.75 9.81
C LEU A 88 -27.29 14.94 8.87
N THR A 89 -26.12 15.55 8.91
CA THR A 89 -25.83 16.81 8.21
C THR A 89 -24.95 16.66 6.97
N GLY A 90 -24.34 15.48 6.76
CA GLY A 90 -23.36 15.24 5.71
C GLY A 90 -21.97 15.82 5.99
N VAL A 91 -21.78 16.61 7.06
CA VAL A 91 -20.54 17.36 7.32
C VAL A 91 -20.02 17.10 8.73
N ASN A 92 -18.72 16.80 8.84
CA ASN A 92 -18.05 16.80 10.14
C ASN A 92 -17.62 18.24 10.50
N VAL A 93 -18.34 18.85 11.46
CA VAL A 93 -18.13 20.23 11.90
C VAL A 93 -16.83 20.47 12.68
N PHE A 94 -16.21 19.39 13.17
CA PHE A 94 -14.97 19.44 13.93
C PHE A 94 -13.75 19.01 13.11
N ALA A 95 -13.93 18.73 11.81
CA ALA A 95 -12.81 18.41 10.92
C ALA A 95 -11.78 19.56 10.87
N GLY A 96 -10.51 19.20 10.99
CA GLY A 96 -9.38 20.12 10.90
C GLY A 96 -8.20 19.45 10.20
N ARG A 97 -7.23 20.23 9.73
CA ARG A 97 -5.99 19.71 9.12
C ARG A 97 -5.04 19.15 10.17
N THR A 98 -5.18 19.59 11.41
CA THR A 98 -4.37 19.18 12.56
C THR A 98 -5.27 18.90 13.76
N ALA A 99 -4.78 18.11 14.72
CA ALA A 99 -5.48 17.86 15.96
C ALA A 99 -5.77 19.16 16.73
N LYS A 100 -4.85 20.13 16.68
CA LYS A 100 -5.05 21.46 17.32
C LYS A 100 -6.18 22.24 16.67
N GLU A 101 -6.27 22.26 15.34
CA GLU A 101 -7.35 22.93 14.61
C GLU A 101 -8.71 22.29 14.92
N SER A 102 -8.76 20.95 14.95
CA SER A 102 -9.95 20.21 15.37
C SER A 102 -10.37 20.56 16.80
N LEU A 103 -9.42 20.63 17.72
CA LEU A 103 -9.65 21.02 19.10
C LEU A 103 -10.22 22.46 19.19
N ASP A 104 -9.67 23.39 18.43
CA ASP A 104 -10.18 24.77 18.34
C ASP A 104 -11.63 24.82 17.83
N HIS A 105 -12.00 23.93 16.90
CA HIS A 105 -13.37 23.79 16.41
C HIS A 105 -14.30 23.25 17.48
N ILE A 106 -13.85 22.25 18.26
CA ILE A 106 -14.65 21.68 19.34
C ILE A 106 -14.94 22.70 20.41
N TYR A 107 -13.95 23.47 20.87
CA TYR A 107 -14.13 24.51 21.90
C TYR A 107 -15.01 25.67 21.43
N LYS A 108 -15.02 25.99 20.12
CA LYS A 108 -15.91 27.03 19.54
C LYS A 108 -17.33 26.51 19.34
N GLY A 109 -17.51 25.20 19.33
CA GLY A 109 -18.77 24.53 19.00
C GLY A 109 -19.17 24.65 17.52
N PRO A 110 -20.25 23.99 17.12
CA PRO A 110 -20.78 24.06 15.77
C PRO A 110 -21.22 25.48 15.39
N LYS A 111 -20.83 25.94 14.21
CA LYS A 111 -21.21 27.29 13.72
C LYS A 111 -22.73 27.43 13.50
N ILE A 112 -23.37 26.34 13.10
CA ILE A 112 -24.80 26.28 12.82
C ILE A 112 -25.40 25.23 13.77
N PRO A 113 -26.47 25.54 14.51
CA PRO A 113 -27.20 24.55 15.29
C PRO A 113 -27.80 23.46 14.40
N LEU A 114 -27.86 22.21 14.88
CA LEU A 114 -28.36 21.08 14.10
C LEU A 114 -29.80 21.30 13.59
N LEU A 115 -30.68 21.84 14.42
CA LEU A 115 -32.07 22.16 14.03
C LEU A 115 -32.21 23.21 12.93
N LYS A 116 -31.17 23.99 12.66
CA LYS A 116 -31.15 24.91 11.50
C LYS A 116 -30.60 24.24 10.25
N GLU A 117 -29.74 23.25 10.40
CA GLU A 117 -29.21 22.45 9.30
C GLU A 117 -30.27 21.42 8.83
N ASP A 118 -30.95 20.77 9.77
CA ASP A 118 -32.00 19.78 9.52
C ASP A 118 -33.19 19.98 10.50
N PRO A 119 -34.23 20.70 10.08
CA PRO A 119 -35.41 20.97 10.90
C PRO A 119 -36.28 19.74 11.19
N GLU A 120 -36.07 18.61 10.49
CA GLU A 120 -36.83 17.37 10.72
C GLU A 120 -36.28 16.59 11.93
N VAL A 121 -35.10 16.91 12.40
CA VAL A 121 -34.49 16.27 13.58
C VAL A 121 -35.29 16.68 14.84
N PRO A 122 -35.74 15.70 15.65
CA PRO A 122 -36.43 16.00 16.90
C PRO A 122 -35.55 16.81 17.86
N PHE A 123 -36.15 17.79 18.56
CA PHE A 123 -35.43 18.61 19.55
C PHE A 123 -34.68 17.79 20.62
N ALA A 124 -35.25 16.66 21.04
CA ALA A 124 -34.62 15.77 22.02
C ALA A 124 -33.30 15.16 21.47
N VAL A 125 -33.22 14.89 20.16
CA VAL A 125 -31.99 14.37 19.51
C VAL A 125 -30.93 15.46 19.45
N ASP A 126 -31.30 16.70 19.09
CA ASP A 126 -30.38 17.84 19.10
C ASP A 126 -29.83 18.11 20.51
N ALA A 127 -30.67 18.06 21.54
CA ALA A 127 -30.27 18.22 22.93
C ALA A 127 -29.30 17.13 23.37
N ALA A 128 -29.60 15.85 23.09
CA ALA A 128 -28.74 14.72 23.44
C ALA A 128 -27.38 14.78 22.71
N LEU A 129 -27.37 15.14 21.40
CA LEU A 129 -26.13 15.33 20.66
C LEU A 129 -25.32 16.50 21.17
N THR A 130 -25.95 17.62 21.50
CA THR A 130 -25.28 18.81 22.07
C THR A 130 -24.62 18.47 23.39
N GLN A 131 -25.28 17.70 24.26
CA GLN A 131 -24.73 17.22 25.52
C GLN A 131 -23.52 16.30 25.28
N ALA A 132 -23.64 15.30 24.41
CA ALA A 132 -22.57 14.35 24.10
C ALA A 132 -21.34 15.02 23.46
N LEU A 133 -21.54 16.11 22.72
CA LEU A 133 -20.49 16.89 22.08
C LEU A 133 -19.87 17.97 23.01
N SER A 134 -20.21 17.97 24.30
CA SER A 134 -19.58 18.87 25.28
C SER A 134 -18.06 18.67 25.29
N PRO A 135 -17.26 19.76 25.26
CA PRO A 135 -15.81 19.65 25.46
C PRO A 135 -15.45 19.00 26.80
N GLU A 136 -16.24 19.26 27.83
CA GLU A 136 -16.03 18.74 29.16
C GLU A 136 -16.67 17.34 29.33
N PRO A 137 -15.90 16.27 29.62
CA PRO A 137 -16.43 14.92 29.74
C PRO A 137 -17.51 14.76 30.81
N SER A 138 -17.39 15.49 31.93
CA SER A 138 -18.34 15.45 33.05
C SER A 138 -19.74 15.94 32.68
N MET A 139 -19.88 16.72 31.62
CA MET A 139 -21.15 17.25 31.12
C MET A 139 -21.84 16.31 30.15
N ARG A 140 -21.15 15.28 29.64
CA ARG A 140 -21.71 14.26 28.71
C ARG A 140 -22.56 13.25 29.47
N GLN A 141 -23.30 12.41 28.72
CA GLN A 141 -24.01 11.27 29.31
C GLN A 141 -23.04 10.34 30.06
N GLY A 142 -23.53 9.72 31.11
CA GLY A 142 -22.73 8.85 32.00
C GLY A 142 -22.38 7.51 31.35
N SER A 143 -23.17 7.06 30.37
CA SER A 143 -22.95 5.80 29.64
C SER A 143 -23.43 5.88 28.21
N VAL A 144 -22.86 5.00 27.33
CA VAL A 144 -23.32 4.90 25.95
C VAL A 144 -24.77 4.40 25.83
N SER A 145 -25.24 3.65 26.82
CA SER A 145 -26.62 3.18 26.87
C SER A 145 -27.60 4.32 27.15
N GLU A 146 -27.28 5.24 28.04
CA GLU A 146 -28.03 6.46 28.30
C GLU A 146 -28.12 7.33 27.03
N PHE A 147 -26.97 7.62 26.42
CA PHE A 147 -26.91 8.36 25.16
C PHE A 147 -27.78 7.71 24.06
N ALA A 148 -27.67 6.39 23.88
CA ALA A 148 -28.43 5.66 22.87
C ALA A 148 -29.95 5.74 23.11
N GLN A 149 -30.39 5.65 24.36
CA GLN A 149 -31.81 5.74 24.71
C GLN A 149 -32.40 7.11 24.39
N GLU A 150 -31.65 8.18 24.66
CA GLU A 150 -32.04 9.56 24.32
C GLU A 150 -32.12 9.82 22.81
N ILE A 151 -31.29 9.14 22.02
CA ILE A 151 -31.28 9.28 20.55
C ILE A 151 -32.33 8.37 19.89
N VAL A 152 -32.39 7.09 20.26
CA VAL A 152 -33.21 6.08 19.56
C VAL A 152 -34.71 6.30 19.80
N THR A 153 -35.10 6.68 21.01
CA THR A 153 -36.51 6.87 21.38
C THR A 153 -37.22 7.92 20.52
N PRO A 154 -36.63 9.11 20.28
CA PRO A 154 -37.24 10.12 19.42
C PRO A 154 -37.13 9.84 17.91
N LEU A 155 -36.11 9.12 17.45
CA LEU A 155 -35.87 8.85 16.02
C LEU A 155 -36.77 7.74 15.45
N GLY A 156 -37.41 6.93 16.30
CA GLY A 156 -38.33 5.89 15.86
C GLY A 156 -37.71 4.48 15.76
N GLY A 157 -38.44 3.56 15.15
CA GLY A 157 -38.22 2.14 15.26
C GLY A 157 -36.96 1.61 14.54
N GLU A 158 -36.17 0.82 15.24
CA GLU A 158 -34.94 0.13 14.77
C GLU A 158 -35.20 -0.67 13.46
N LYS A 159 -36.30 -1.40 13.38
CA LYS A 159 -36.68 -2.20 12.20
C LYS A 159 -36.87 -1.37 10.92
N GLN A 160 -37.38 -0.15 11.03
CA GLN A 160 -37.55 0.74 9.88
C GLN A 160 -36.19 1.22 9.38
N GLY A 161 -35.28 1.55 10.30
CA GLY A 161 -33.92 1.94 9.98
C GLY A 161 -33.12 0.82 9.30
N GLU A 162 -33.21 -0.42 9.77
CA GLU A 162 -32.58 -1.58 9.13
C GLU A 162 -33.10 -1.80 7.70
N LYS A 163 -34.41 -1.67 7.49
CA LYS A 163 -35.02 -1.81 6.16
C LYS A 163 -34.52 -0.71 5.21
N SER A 164 -34.44 0.52 5.67
CA SER A 164 -33.91 1.64 4.88
C SER A 164 -32.42 1.46 4.55
N LEU A 165 -31.61 1.01 5.51
CA LEU A 165 -30.19 0.72 5.28
C LEU A 165 -30.02 -0.42 4.27
N LYS A 166 -30.81 -1.48 4.38
CA LYS A 166 -30.80 -2.59 3.42
C LYS A 166 -31.08 -2.10 2.00
N SER A 167 -32.11 -1.28 1.81
CA SER A 167 -32.44 -0.74 0.48
C SER A 167 -31.35 0.18 -0.07
N LEU A 168 -30.66 0.96 0.78
CA LEU A 168 -29.53 1.78 0.37
C LEU A 168 -28.31 0.93 -0.04
N VAL A 169 -28.03 -0.16 0.67
CA VAL A 169 -26.94 -1.08 0.30
C VAL A 169 -27.27 -1.77 -1.04
N GLU A 170 -28.50 -2.24 -1.23
CA GLU A 170 -28.94 -2.83 -2.49
C GLU A 170 -28.79 -1.83 -3.66
N GLN A 171 -29.20 -0.58 -3.49
CA GLN A 171 -29.03 0.47 -4.50
C GLN A 171 -27.56 0.76 -4.80
N SER A 172 -26.69 0.83 -3.78
CA SER A 172 -25.28 1.09 -4.00
C SER A 172 -24.58 -0.08 -4.72
N GLU A 173 -24.97 -1.33 -4.45
CA GLU A 173 -24.47 -2.51 -5.17
C GLU A 173 -24.95 -2.53 -6.64
N GLU A 174 -26.18 -2.09 -6.91
CA GLU A 174 -26.71 -1.97 -8.28
C GLU A 174 -25.97 -0.88 -9.06
N GLU A 175 -25.75 0.29 -8.47
CA GLU A 175 -24.96 1.38 -9.08
C GLU A 175 -23.50 0.98 -9.33
N GLU A 176 -22.86 0.27 -8.41
CA GLU A 176 -21.53 -0.28 -8.64
C GLU A 176 -21.50 -1.29 -9.78
N THR A 177 -22.50 -2.17 -9.90
CA THR A 177 -22.59 -3.14 -10.99
C THR A 177 -22.84 -2.48 -12.34
N GLU A 178 -23.61 -1.41 -12.42
CA GLU A 178 -23.81 -0.65 -13.66
C GLU A 178 -22.59 0.15 -14.09
N THR A 179 -21.82 0.71 -13.15
CA THR A 179 -20.60 1.48 -13.45
C THR A 179 -19.40 0.60 -13.79
N TRP A 180 -19.38 -0.66 -13.34
CA TRP A 180 -18.32 -1.62 -13.63
C TRP A 180 -18.64 -2.42 -14.92
N ASP A 181 -18.72 -1.75 -16.08
CA ASP A 181 -18.63 -2.47 -17.35
C ASP A 181 -17.23 -3.12 -17.40
N VAL A 182 -17.22 -4.45 -17.25
CA VAL A 182 -16.00 -5.29 -17.24
C VAL A 182 -15.10 -5.02 -18.45
N LYS A 183 -15.65 -4.44 -19.55
CA LYS A 183 -14.91 -4.07 -20.75
C LYS A 183 -13.93 -2.91 -20.55
N HIS A 184 -14.19 -2.01 -19.58
CA HIS A 184 -13.35 -0.84 -19.30
C HIS A 184 -12.33 -1.05 -18.17
N LEU A 185 -12.32 -2.21 -17.52
CA LEU A 185 -11.32 -2.53 -16.52
C LEU A 185 -9.92 -2.65 -17.15
N PRO A 186 -8.88 -2.09 -16.50
CA PRO A 186 -7.49 -2.33 -16.91
C PRO A 186 -7.21 -3.82 -17.07
N LEU A 187 -6.47 -4.21 -18.12
CA LEU A 187 -6.17 -5.60 -18.42
C LEU A 187 -5.54 -6.36 -17.23
N SER A 188 -4.82 -5.65 -16.37
CA SER A 188 -4.21 -6.21 -15.16
C SER A 188 -5.22 -6.67 -14.10
N ILE A 189 -6.41 -6.04 -14.03
CA ILE A 189 -7.50 -6.43 -13.13
C ILE A 189 -8.33 -7.54 -13.76
N ARG A 190 -8.61 -7.43 -15.07
CA ARG A 190 -9.38 -8.43 -15.83
C ARG A 190 -8.66 -9.78 -15.91
N PHE A 191 -7.34 -9.76 -16.00
CA PHE A 191 -6.49 -10.94 -16.09
C PHE A 191 -5.33 -10.83 -15.10
N PRO A 192 -5.52 -11.21 -13.80
CA PRO A 192 -4.50 -11.06 -12.75
C PRO A 192 -3.20 -11.82 -13.04
N TRP A 193 -3.26 -12.84 -13.89
CA TRP A 193 -2.10 -13.63 -14.31
C TRP A 193 -1.27 -12.96 -15.42
N LEU A 194 -1.87 -12.06 -16.20
CA LEU A 194 -1.24 -11.43 -17.36
C LEU A 194 0.07 -10.70 -17.06
N PRO A 195 0.17 -9.86 -16.01
CA PRO A 195 1.43 -9.19 -15.65
C PRO A 195 2.55 -10.18 -15.32
N SER A 196 2.23 -11.27 -14.64
CA SER A 196 3.23 -12.28 -14.27
C SER A 196 3.73 -13.07 -15.48
N VAL A 197 2.86 -13.40 -16.42
CA VAL A 197 3.23 -14.07 -17.68
C VAL A 197 4.01 -13.13 -18.59
N ALA A 198 3.60 -11.86 -18.70
CA ALA A 198 4.31 -10.85 -19.47
C ALA A 198 5.75 -10.65 -18.96
N VAL A 199 5.94 -10.53 -17.63
CA VAL A 199 7.27 -10.41 -17.02
C VAL A 199 8.14 -11.63 -17.33
N ARG A 200 7.60 -12.85 -17.22
CA ARG A 200 8.32 -14.07 -17.53
C ARG A 200 8.67 -14.17 -19.01
N GLY A 201 7.73 -13.81 -19.91
CA GLY A 201 7.95 -13.80 -21.36
C GLY A 201 9.05 -12.81 -21.78
N VAL A 202 9.00 -11.58 -21.25
CA VAL A 202 10.04 -10.57 -21.50
C VAL A 202 11.39 -11.03 -20.95
N SER A 203 11.43 -11.60 -19.75
CA SER A 203 12.67 -12.12 -19.17
C SER A 203 13.27 -13.24 -20.02
N ALA A 204 12.45 -14.17 -20.49
CA ALA A 204 12.88 -15.26 -21.36
C ALA A 204 13.45 -14.73 -22.68
N LEU A 205 12.75 -13.80 -23.33
CA LEU A 205 13.18 -13.21 -24.59
C LEU A 205 14.53 -12.47 -24.45
N VAL A 206 14.63 -11.58 -23.45
CA VAL A 206 15.86 -10.81 -23.19
C VAL A 206 17.02 -11.73 -22.86
N THR A 207 16.81 -12.73 -22.00
CA THR A 207 17.86 -13.72 -21.66
C THR A 207 18.29 -14.53 -22.89
N GLY A 208 17.35 -15.00 -23.70
CA GLY A 208 17.64 -15.76 -24.90
C GLY A 208 18.47 -14.98 -25.91
N VAL A 209 18.12 -13.73 -26.18
CA VAL A 209 18.85 -12.85 -27.10
C VAL A 209 20.27 -12.58 -26.60
N LEU A 210 20.44 -12.25 -25.32
CA LEU A 210 21.76 -11.99 -24.74
C LEU A 210 22.67 -13.24 -24.74
N LEU A 211 22.10 -14.40 -24.38
CA LEU A 211 22.85 -15.65 -24.45
C LEU A 211 23.24 -16.01 -25.89
N ALA A 212 22.37 -15.78 -26.87
CA ALA A 212 22.72 -15.99 -28.29
C ALA A 212 23.91 -15.11 -28.71
N GLN A 213 23.91 -13.83 -28.33
CA GLN A 213 25.04 -12.93 -28.58
C GLN A 213 26.33 -13.38 -27.87
N LEU A 214 26.25 -13.80 -26.61
CA LEU A 214 27.41 -14.28 -25.86
C LEU A 214 27.95 -15.61 -26.42
N PHE A 215 27.08 -16.55 -26.78
CA PHE A 215 27.49 -17.82 -27.36
C PHE A 215 28.10 -17.63 -28.79
N GLN A 216 27.63 -16.63 -29.53
CA GLN A 216 28.24 -16.28 -30.82
C GLN A 216 29.67 -15.74 -30.63
N LEU A 217 29.97 -15.06 -29.52
CA LEU A 217 31.32 -14.64 -29.17
C LEU A 217 32.22 -15.80 -28.72
N ILE A 218 31.65 -16.78 -27.99
CA ILE A 218 32.39 -17.91 -27.40
C ILE A 218 32.67 -19.00 -28.45
N ALA A 219 31.67 -19.34 -29.25
CA ALA A 219 31.75 -20.47 -30.18
C ALA A 219 31.04 -20.12 -31.54
N PRO A 220 31.60 -19.22 -32.35
CA PRO A 220 30.96 -18.73 -33.58
C PRO A 220 30.69 -19.84 -34.60
N GLU A 221 31.47 -20.89 -34.61
CA GLU A 221 31.38 -22.01 -35.57
C GLU A 221 30.22 -22.98 -35.26
N SER A 222 29.62 -22.90 -34.05
CA SER A 222 28.64 -23.89 -33.57
C SER A 222 27.22 -23.31 -33.46
N LEU A 223 26.50 -23.22 -34.59
CA LEU A 223 25.13 -22.74 -34.60
C LEU A 223 24.20 -23.54 -33.69
N THR A 224 24.39 -24.84 -33.59
CA THR A 224 23.60 -25.71 -32.69
C THR A 224 23.78 -25.34 -31.25
N PHE A 225 25.01 -25.07 -30.80
CA PHE A 225 25.30 -24.65 -29.44
C PHE A 225 24.67 -23.27 -29.11
N ILE A 226 24.73 -22.33 -30.05
CA ILE A 226 24.13 -20.99 -29.91
C ILE A 226 22.60 -21.12 -29.75
N VAL A 227 21.93 -21.85 -30.63
CA VAL A 227 20.46 -21.96 -30.61
C VAL A 227 19.97 -22.75 -29.41
N VAL A 228 20.51 -23.93 -29.16
CA VAL A 228 20.08 -24.77 -28.05
C VAL A 228 20.38 -24.12 -26.70
N GLY A 229 21.58 -23.56 -26.53
CA GLY A 229 21.98 -22.89 -25.28
C GLY A 229 21.11 -21.66 -24.96
N SER A 230 20.81 -20.84 -25.98
CA SER A 230 19.93 -19.67 -25.80
C SER A 230 18.49 -20.05 -25.48
N LEU A 231 17.95 -21.11 -26.10
CA LEU A 231 16.61 -21.62 -25.80
C LEU A 231 16.52 -22.19 -24.38
N VAL A 232 17.50 -22.96 -23.95
CA VAL A 232 17.57 -23.49 -22.59
C VAL A 232 17.65 -22.35 -21.55
N GLY A 233 18.48 -21.35 -21.81
CA GLY A 233 18.57 -20.19 -20.93
C GLY A 233 17.28 -19.35 -20.89
N ALA A 234 16.61 -19.18 -22.02
CA ALA A 234 15.30 -18.52 -22.09
C ALA A 234 14.24 -19.30 -21.30
N ALA A 235 14.19 -20.61 -21.42
CA ALA A 235 13.29 -21.47 -20.65
C ALA A 235 13.57 -21.38 -19.14
N ALA A 236 14.83 -21.40 -18.73
CA ALA A 236 15.22 -21.23 -17.34
C ALA A 236 14.78 -19.86 -16.78
N ALA A 237 14.91 -18.78 -17.56
CA ALA A 237 14.45 -17.43 -17.18
C ALA A 237 12.92 -17.32 -17.13
N ALA A 238 12.17 -18.07 -17.94
CA ALA A 238 10.72 -18.13 -17.87
C ALA A 238 10.24 -18.84 -16.59
N LEU A 239 10.94 -19.87 -16.16
CA LEU A 239 10.63 -20.59 -14.92
C LEU A 239 10.97 -19.76 -13.67
N TRP A 240 12.14 -19.17 -13.64
CA TRP A 240 12.62 -18.35 -12.53
C TRP A 240 13.46 -17.18 -13.04
N THR A 241 12.88 -15.98 -13.03
CA THR A 241 13.50 -14.79 -13.63
C THR A 241 14.92 -14.46 -13.11
N PRO A 242 15.28 -14.62 -11.81
CA PRO A 242 16.65 -14.40 -11.35
C PRO A 242 17.69 -15.38 -11.93
N LEU A 243 17.26 -16.59 -12.33
CA LEU A 243 18.16 -17.56 -12.93
C LEU A 243 18.64 -17.09 -14.33
N GLY A 244 17.77 -16.43 -15.09
CA GLY A 244 18.14 -15.85 -16.39
C GLY A 244 19.29 -14.85 -16.26
N SER A 245 19.20 -13.90 -15.32
CA SER A 245 20.28 -12.94 -15.09
C SER A 245 21.59 -13.60 -14.61
N ALA A 246 21.50 -14.59 -13.73
CA ALA A 246 22.66 -15.33 -13.26
C ALA A 246 23.37 -16.07 -14.41
N LEU A 247 22.61 -16.70 -15.32
CA LEU A 247 23.16 -17.37 -16.49
C LEU A 247 23.85 -16.40 -17.46
N VAL A 248 23.22 -15.25 -17.75
CA VAL A 248 23.85 -14.24 -18.62
C VAL A 248 25.13 -13.69 -18.00
N ILE A 249 25.13 -13.39 -16.69
CA ILE A 249 26.34 -12.93 -16.00
C ILE A 249 27.43 -14.00 -16.03
N ALA A 250 27.11 -15.24 -15.75
CA ALA A 250 28.08 -16.34 -15.78
C ALA A 250 28.68 -16.53 -17.19
N CYS A 251 27.86 -16.50 -18.22
CA CYS A 251 28.32 -16.57 -19.62
C CYS A 251 29.16 -15.35 -20.02
N ALA A 252 28.79 -14.15 -19.54
CA ALA A 252 29.58 -12.94 -19.82
C ALA A 252 30.96 -12.98 -19.16
N VAL A 253 31.04 -13.42 -17.90
CA VAL A 253 32.30 -13.63 -17.20
C VAL A 253 33.17 -14.67 -17.91
N TYR A 254 32.56 -15.79 -18.34
CA TYR A 254 33.26 -16.82 -19.09
C TYR A 254 33.76 -16.29 -20.44
N ALA A 255 32.95 -15.52 -21.17
CA ALA A 255 33.36 -14.90 -22.44
C ALA A 255 34.56 -13.97 -22.24
N LEU A 256 34.53 -13.10 -21.23
CA LEU A 256 35.67 -12.23 -20.90
C LEU A 256 36.94 -13.00 -20.55
N ALA A 257 36.83 -14.11 -19.82
CA ALA A 257 37.98 -14.95 -19.47
C ALA A 257 38.55 -15.75 -20.67
N SER A 258 37.70 -16.10 -21.65
CA SER A 258 38.05 -16.97 -22.76
C SER A 258 38.63 -16.20 -23.94
N ILE A 259 38.18 -14.97 -24.20
CA ILE A 259 38.56 -14.16 -25.38
C ILE A 259 40.02 -13.71 -25.31
N SER A 260 40.57 -13.52 -24.11
CA SER A 260 41.96 -13.14 -23.94
C SER A 260 42.54 -13.76 -22.67
N PRO A 261 43.32 -14.81 -22.72
CA PRO A 261 44.06 -15.34 -21.55
C PRO A 261 45.23 -14.43 -21.15
N THR A 262 45.28 -13.18 -21.60
CA THR A 262 46.29 -12.20 -21.23
C THR A 262 46.06 -11.60 -19.87
N SER A 263 47.07 -11.10 -19.20
CA SER A 263 47.07 -10.52 -17.86
C SER A 263 46.08 -9.33 -17.67
N THR A 264 45.52 -8.79 -18.75
CA THR A 264 44.62 -7.61 -18.73
C THR A 264 43.15 -7.97 -18.63
N SER A 265 42.67 -9.10 -19.21
CA SER A 265 41.24 -9.48 -19.16
C SER A 265 40.83 -10.15 -17.85
N PHE A 266 41.77 -10.79 -17.16
CA PHE A 266 41.51 -11.47 -15.91
C PHE A 266 41.02 -10.53 -14.78
N PRO A 267 41.60 -9.34 -14.54
CA PRO A 267 41.09 -8.39 -13.56
C PRO A 267 39.70 -7.84 -13.90
N PHE A 268 39.35 -7.71 -15.19
CA PHE A 268 37.98 -7.31 -15.60
C PHE A 268 36.95 -8.40 -15.30
N ALA A 269 37.27 -9.66 -15.58
CA ALA A 269 36.39 -10.78 -15.26
C ALA A 269 36.19 -10.92 -13.75
N THR A 270 37.22 -10.76 -12.94
CA THR A 270 37.09 -10.79 -11.47
C THR A 270 36.30 -9.63 -10.92
N LEU A 271 36.46 -8.41 -11.47
CA LEU A 271 35.71 -7.23 -11.06
C LEU A 271 34.22 -7.37 -11.43
N VAL A 272 33.91 -7.84 -12.65
CA VAL A 272 32.53 -8.10 -13.08
C VAL A 272 31.88 -9.15 -12.19
N THR A 273 32.59 -10.21 -11.82
CA THR A 273 32.08 -11.24 -10.90
C THR A 273 31.77 -10.66 -9.54
N LEU A 274 32.68 -9.89 -8.94
CA LEU A 274 32.50 -9.30 -7.63
C LEU A 274 31.30 -8.35 -7.59
N VAL A 275 31.19 -7.44 -8.55
CA VAL A 275 30.09 -6.48 -8.67
C VAL A 275 28.75 -7.22 -8.89
N SER A 276 28.75 -8.29 -9.66
CA SER A 276 27.56 -9.11 -9.93
C SER A 276 27.06 -9.86 -8.70
N VAL A 277 27.98 -10.43 -7.90
CA VAL A 277 27.63 -11.10 -6.63
C VAL A 277 27.06 -10.12 -5.63
N ILE A 278 27.65 -8.95 -5.48
CA ILE A 278 27.13 -7.88 -4.62
C ILE A 278 25.74 -7.45 -5.06
N TRP A 279 25.55 -7.13 -6.34
CA TRP A 279 24.25 -6.74 -6.85
C TRP A 279 23.19 -7.84 -6.65
N TRP A 280 23.52 -9.08 -6.96
CA TRP A 280 22.60 -10.19 -6.83
C TRP A 280 22.16 -10.42 -5.38
N ALA A 281 23.08 -10.27 -4.42
CA ALA A 281 22.79 -10.42 -2.99
C ALA A 281 21.82 -9.35 -2.48
N PHE A 282 21.98 -8.09 -2.91
CA PHE A 282 21.22 -6.96 -2.37
C PHE A 282 19.99 -6.55 -3.21
N ALA A 283 20.02 -6.72 -4.51
CA ALA A 283 18.96 -6.28 -5.41
C ALA A 283 18.42 -7.38 -6.33
N GLY A 284 19.24 -8.24 -6.88
CA GLY A 284 18.88 -9.18 -7.92
C GLY A 284 17.84 -10.22 -7.52
N ARG A 285 17.88 -10.69 -6.27
CA ARG A 285 16.94 -11.69 -5.74
C ARG A 285 15.64 -11.09 -5.17
N VAL A 286 15.61 -9.79 -4.90
CA VAL A 286 14.51 -9.12 -4.15
C VAL A 286 13.34 -8.78 -5.05
N SER A 287 13.55 -8.47 -6.33
CA SER A 287 12.50 -8.03 -7.25
C SER A 287 12.58 -8.78 -8.58
N LYS A 288 11.41 -9.23 -9.08
CA LYS A 288 11.29 -9.86 -10.41
C LYS A 288 11.72 -8.93 -11.55
N PHE A 289 11.57 -7.62 -11.35
CA PHE A 289 11.96 -6.59 -12.33
C PHE A 289 13.46 -6.27 -12.31
N SER A 290 14.18 -6.53 -11.22
CA SER A 290 15.62 -6.25 -11.16
C SER A 290 16.42 -7.06 -12.17
N SER A 291 16.04 -8.31 -12.39
CA SER A 291 16.67 -9.19 -13.38
C SER A 291 16.50 -8.70 -14.80
N ILE A 292 15.30 -8.25 -15.19
CA ILE A 292 15.00 -7.74 -16.51
C ILE A 292 15.73 -6.42 -16.75
N ASN A 293 15.63 -5.50 -15.81
CA ASN A 293 16.22 -4.17 -15.92
C ASN A 293 17.76 -4.21 -15.97
N CYS A 294 18.38 -5.13 -15.26
CA CYS A 294 19.83 -5.36 -15.31
C CYS A 294 20.28 -5.77 -16.72
N LEU A 295 19.52 -6.65 -17.38
CA LEU A 295 19.86 -7.19 -18.68
C LEU A 295 19.54 -6.23 -19.84
N LEU A 296 18.49 -5.41 -19.70
CA LEU A 296 18.13 -4.42 -20.72
C LEU A 296 19.22 -3.38 -20.97
N GLY A 297 19.98 -3.00 -19.94
CA GLY A 297 21.11 -2.08 -20.10
C GLY A 297 22.24 -2.61 -20.98
N ALA A 298 22.37 -3.92 -21.11
CA ALA A 298 23.35 -4.55 -22.00
C ALA A 298 22.89 -4.61 -23.48
N LEU A 299 21.58 -4.55 -23.71
CA LEU A 299 20.99 -4.60 -25.06
C LEU A 299 20.85 -3.21 -25.71
N LEU A 300 20.70 -2.16 -24.91
CA LEU A 300 20.47 -0.83 -25.44
C LEU A 300 21.79 -0.09 -25.66
N PRO A 301 21.98 0.54 -26.81
CA PRO A 301 23.24 1.20 -27.17
C PRO A 301 23.54 2.45 -26.34
N ALA A 302 22.57 2.90 -25.51
CA ALA A 302 22.73 4.05 -24.64
C ALA A 302 22.69 3.64 -23.15
N PRO A 303 23.78 3.77 -22.40
CA PRO A 303 23.85 3.38 -20.98
C PRO A 303 22.90 4.22 -20.08
N VAL A 304 22.39 5.34 -20.58
CA VAL A 304 21.51 6.26 -19.85
C VAL A 304 20.05 5.76 -19.81
N SER A 305 19.63 4.87 -20.72
CA SER A 305 18.26 4.36 -20.77
C SER A 305 17.93 3.35 -19.67
N ALA A 306 18.91 2.62 -19.17
CA ALA A 306 18.73 1.65 -18.08
C ALA A 306 18.26 2.29 -16.76
N PRO A 307 18.85 3.38 -16.27
CA PRO A 307 18.37 4.07 -15.05
C PRO A 307 16.94 4.59 -15.17
N ALA A 308 16.52 5.07 -16.34
CA ALA A 308 15.16 5.60 -16.54
C ALA A 308 14.08 4.50 -16.44
N LEU A 309 14.31 3.34 -17.06
CA LEU A 309 13.41 2.18 -16.98
C LEU A 309 13.33 1.60 -15.56
N VAL A 310 14.47 1.56 -14.87
CA VAL A 310 14.56 1.06 -13.50
C VAL A 310 13.79 1.94 -12.52
N SER A 311 13.89 3.27 -12.65
CA SER A 311 13.19 4.22 -11.78
C SER A 311 11.66 4.13 -11.87
N ALA A 312 11.14 3.76 -13.05
CA ALA A 312 9.70 3.64 -13.29
C ALA A 312 9.08 2.34 -12.72
N THR A 313 9.89 1.31 -12.45
CA THR A 313 9.39 -0.04 -12.15
C THR A 313 9.74 -0.56 -10.75
N MET A 314 10.61 0.12 -10.01
CA MET A 314 11.17 -0.38 -8.75
C MET A 314 11.11 0.65 -7.62
N ARG A 315 11.15 0.15 -6.36
CA ARG A 315 11.34 1.00 -5.17
C ARG A 315 12.71 1.71 -5.22
N PRO A 316 12.85 2.91 -4.59
CA PRO A 316 14.03 3.78 -4.79
C PRO A 316 15.38 3.09 -4.59
N LEU A 317 15.59 2.38 -3.48
CA LEU A 317 16.88 1.77 -3.16
C LEU A 317 17.28 0.64 -4.13
N PRO A 318 16.45 -0.40 -4.39
CA PRO A 318 16.73 -1.39 -5.41
C PRO A 318 16.89 -0.80 -6.81
N ALA A 319 16.17 0.28 -7.15
CA ALA A 319 16.29 0.98 -8.43
C ALA A 319 17.68 1.56 -8.63
N VAL A 320 18.21 2.30 -7.65
CA VAL A 320 19.55 2.90 -7.70
C VAL A 320 20.62 1.81 -7.85
N LEU A 321 20.54 0.74 -7.04
CA LEU A 321 21.50 -0.37 -7.10
C LEU A 321 21.48 -1.08 -8.45
N THR A 322 20.29 -1.34 -9.01
CA THR A 322 20.15 -2.02 -10.29
C THR A 322 20.58 -1.14 -11.46
N GLY A 323 20.27 0.16 -11.42
CA GLY A 323 20.72 1.13 -12.44
C GLY A 323 22.25 1.30 -12.47
N ALA A 324 22.86 1.46 -11.28
CA ALA A 324 24.31 1.54 -11.14
C ALA A 324 25.01 0.25 -11.61
N PHE A 325 24.46 -0.92 -11.24
CA PHE A 325 24.97 -2.20 -11.68
C PHE A 325 24.88 -2.36 -13.20
N SER A 326 23.72 -2.08 -13.81
CA SER A 326 23.54 -2.19 -15.26
C SER A 326 24.51 -1.30 -16.05
N PHE A 327 24.77 -0.09 -15.56
CA PHE A 327 25.75 0.81 -16.15
C PHE A 327 27.18 0.28 -16.01
N LEU A 328 27.58 -0.13 -14.80
CA LEU A 328 28.92 -0.67 -14.53
C LEU A 328 29.16 -1.98 -15.30
N PHE A 329 28.19 -2.89 -15.29
CA PHE A 329 28.28 -4.14 -16.02
C PHE A 329 28.44 -3.91 -17.54
N GLY A 330 27.61 -3.05 -18.13
CA GLY A 330 27.70 -2.72 -19.55
C GLY A 330 29.04 -2.08 -19.93
N THR A 331 29.53 -1.12 -19.15
CA THR A 331 30.80 -0.44 -19.42
C THR A 331 32.02 -1.35 -19.24
N LEU A 332 32.05 -2.14 -18.18
CA LEU A 332 33.14 -3.08 -17.92
C LEU A 332 33.18 -4.19 -18.96
N PHE A 333 32.00 -4.70 -19.36
CA PHE A 333 31.92 -5.76 -20.37
C PHE A 333 32.39 -5.28 -21.74
N THR A 334 31.89 -4.13 -22.20
CA THR A 334 32.28 -3.56 -23.49
C THR A 334 33.78 -3.19 -23.54
N ARG A 335 34.31 -2.61 -22.47
CA ARG A 335 35.74 -2.31 -22.37
C ARG A 335 36.59 -3.58 -22.29
N GLY A 336 36.16 -4.59 -21.54
CA GLY A 336 36.86 -5.87 -21.46
C GLY A 336 36.97 -6.56 -22.82
N ILE A 337 35.90 -6.57 -23.64
CA ILE A 337 35.92 -7.13 -24.98
C ILE A 337 36.82 -6.30 -25.91
N SER A 338 36.73 -4.97 -25.88
CA SER A 338 37.54 -4.11 -26.74
C SER A 338 39.05 -4.24 -26.47
N LEU A 339 39.46 -4.40 -25.21
CA LEU A 339 40.84 -4.66 -24.84
C LEU A 339 41.32 -6.06 -25.23
N GLY A 340 40.42 -7.04 -25.27
CA GLY A 340 40.73 -8.40 -25.72
C GLY A 340 40.93 -8.51 -27.24
N HIS A 341 40.31 -7.66 -28.04
CA HIS A 341 40.43 -7.64 -29.51
C HIS A 341 41.50 -6.65 -30.02
N ALA A 342 42.16 -5.88 -29.15
CA ALA A 342 43.18 -4.91 -29.51
C ALA A 342 44.55 -5.25 -28.89
N PRO A 343 45.18 -6.40 -29.20
CA PRO A 343 46.47 -6.72 -28.67
C PRO A 343 47.63 -5.89 -29.27
N TYR A 344 47.37 -5.04 -30.28
CA TYR A 344 48.43 -4.36 -31.03
C TYR A 344 48.26 -2.86 -31.30
N LEU A 345 47.32 -2.19 -30.66
CA LEU A 345 47.07 -0.75 -30.87
C LEU A 345 47.48 0.17 -29.73
N LEU A 346 48.31 -0.31 -28.81
CA LEU A 346 48.95 0.50 -27.76
C LEU A 346 50.46 0.36 -27.80
N PHE A 347 51.06 0.70 -28.96
CA PHE A 347 52.47 1.14 -29.06
C PHE A 347 52.53 2.33 -30.03
#